data_c453f3bdc59ea53cfec8cc3edf477d34
#
_entry.id   c453f3bdc59ea53cfec8cc3edf477d34
#
_cell.length_a   1.000
_cell.length_b   1.000
_cell.length_c   1.000
_cell.angle_alpha   90.00
_cell.angle_beta   90.00
_cell.angle_gamma   90.00
#
_symmetry.space_group_name_H-M   'P 1'
#
loop_
_entity.id
_entity.type
_entity.pdbx_description
1 polymer ?
#
loop_
_entity_poly.entity_id
_entity_poly.type
_entity_poly.pdbx_seq_one_letter_code
_entity_poly.pdbx_strand_id
1 'polypeptide(L)'
;MSIRRGLCCGACLAIGLIASPGIAKDEEGTTPVVEPDSIATIEPDVIYGRVDALAMTYDLLKPTAEPNGATVIFMVSGGWISRWFDPQMAMAPEIRGISLVHDLLVDGYHVVLLRHGSSPRYKVPDAVDHVEEAIRHIRNAAPERGLDPERIGAFGLSAGGHLTLHLATLGGKEAPRDIRRQRMERSFQGPRNAAPIAAAVAWFPPVDLVPFVGPNERFPAMDFDPKEAERVSPLRHVDDHDAPVLLMHGSEDSVVMVESSEAMKAAYDKAGLEADYHLFEGAGHGFQGRDAARSSDLAKAWFDRWLIVEESSADAESGSESD
;
A
#
# COMPACT_ATOMS: atom_id res chain seq x y z
N MET A 1 -26.87 -15.56 -53.10
CA MET A 1 -26.90 -14.49 -52.10
C MET A 1 -26.04 -14.94 -50.94
N SER A 2 -24.80 -14.45 -50.89
CA SER A 2 -23.74 -14.88 -49.99
C SER A 2 -23.72 -13.96 -48.77
N ILE A 3 -23.98 -14.51 -47.58
CA ILE A 3 -23.89 -13.78 -46.30
C ILE A 3 -22.47 -13.94 -45.75
N ARG A 4 -21.68 -12.89 -45.84
CA ARG A 4 -20.38 -12.80 -45.19
C ARG A 4 -20.56 -12.68 -43.68
N ARG A 5 -20.07 -13.67 -42.96
CA ARG A 5 -19.90 -13.59 -41.50
C ARG A 5 -18.66 -12.74 -41.19
N GLY A 6 -18.88 -11.56 -40.60
CA GLY A 6 -17.80 -10.76 -40.02
C GLY A 6 -17.27 -11.44 -38.76
N LEU A 7 -15.97 -11.76 -38.73
CA LEU A 7 -15.26 -12.10 -37.52
C LEU A 7 -15.06 -10.81 -36.70
N CYS A 8 -15.77 -10.69 -35.57
CA CYS A 8 -15.38 -9.78 -34.50
C CYS A 8 -14.16 -10.36 -33.79
N CYS A 9 -13.01 -9.74 -34.03
CA CYS A 9 -11.78 -10.03 -33.33
C CYS A 9 -11.92 -9.50 -31.89
N GLY A 10 -12.25 -10.39 -30.95
CA GLY A 10 -12.22 -10.09 -29.54
C GLY A 10 -10.76 -9.99 -29.08
N ALA A 11 -10.29 -8.77 -28.91
CA ALA A 11 -9.03 -8.52 -28.23
C ALA A 11 -9.23 -8.79 -26.72
N CYS A 12 -9.03 -10.04 -26.30
CA CYS A 12 -8.74 -10.34 -24.91
C CYS A 12 -7.40 -9.68 -24.56
N LEU A 13 -7.45 -8.50 -23.95
CA LEU A 13 -6.28 -7.97 -23.25
C LEU A 13 -6.10 -8.81 -21.98
N ALA A 14 -5.36 -9.90 -22.12
CA ALA A 14 -4.75 -10.54 -20.99
C ALA A 14 -3.97 -9.47 -20.23
N ILE A 15 -4.22 -9.36 -18.91
CA ILE A 15 -3.26 -8.75 -18.00
C ILE A 15 -1.99 -9.59 -18.22
N GLY A 16 -1.12 -9.08 -19.09
CA GLY A 16 0.05 -9.82 -19.51
C GLY A 16 0.92 -10.11 -18.30
N LEU A 17 1.00 -11.38 -17.92
CA LEU A 17 2.29 -11.91 -17.56
C LEU A 17 3.19 -11.60 -18.78
N ILE A 18 3.93 -10.51 -18.68
CA ILE A 18 4.99 -10.25 -19.62
C ILE A 18 5.99 -11.37 -19.36
N ALA A 19 5.99 -12.35 -20.27
CA ALA A 19 7.05 -13.33 -20.35
C ALA A 19 8.36 -12.53 -20.40
N SER A 20 9.26 -12.83 -19.50
CA SER A 20 10.60 -12.29 -19.47
C SER A 20 11.20 -12.37 -20.86
N PRO A 21 11.77 -11.28 -21.41
CA PRO A 21 12.67 -11.42 -22.55
C PRO A 21 13.79 -12.36 -22.09
N GLY A 22 14.09 -13.36 -22.89
CA GLY A 22 15.12 -14.34 -22.60
C GLY A 22 16.39 -13.60 -22.20
N ILE A 23 16.94 -13.98 -21.05
CA ILE A 23 18.25 -13.55 -20.59
C ILE A 23 19.24 -14.07 -21.63
N ALA A 24 19.78 -13.15 -22.43
CA ALA A 24 20.98 -13.45 -23.22
C ALA A 24 22.05 -13.84 -22.21
N LYS A 25 22.62 -15.01 -22.35
CA LYS A 25 23.80 -15.41 -21.60
C LYS A 25 24.97 -14.60 -22.11
N ASP A 26 25.30 -13.54 -21.40
CA ASP A 26 26.61 -12.90 -21.55
C ASP A 26 27.59 -13.66 -20.68
N GLU A 27 28.64 -14.09 -21.29
CA GLU A 27 29.76 -14.77 -20.63
C GLU A 27 30.46 -13.80 -19.68
N GLU A 28 30.69 -14.28 -18.42
CA GLU A 28 31.56 -13.68 -17.41
C GLU A 28 31.17 -12.30 -16.84
N GLY A 29 30.16 -12.31 -15.99
CA GLY A 29 29.92 -11.29 -14.99
C GLY A 29 28.96 -11.85 -13.96
N THR A 30 29.46 -12.46 -12.89
CA THR A 30 28.64 -12.82 -11.73
C THR A 30 28.13 -11.52 -11.12
N THR A 31 26.92 -11.12 -11.54
CA THR A 31 26.12 -10.21 -10.72
C THR A 31 26.00 -10.88 -9.36
N PRO A 32 26.40 -10.24 -8.24
CA PRO A 32 26.23 -10.86 -6.94
C PRO A 32 24.73 -11.11 -6.76
N VAL A 33 24.32 -12.36 -6.79
CA VAL A 33 23.00 -12.79 -6.32
C VAL A 33 23.07 -12.53 -4.82
N VAL A 34 22.53 -11.40 -4.37
CA VAL A 34 22.30 -11.17 -2.96
C VAL A 34 21.29 -12.23 -2.57
N GLU A 35 21.69 -13.19 -1.75
CA GLU A 35 20.76 -14.19 -1.21
C GLU A 35 19.67 -13.40 -0.49
N PRO A 36 18.38 -13.56 -0.87
CA PRO A 36 17.29 -12.78 -0.28
C PRO A 36 17.24 -12.87 1.25
N ASP A 37 17.63 -14.00 1.82
CA ASP A 37 17.76 -14.23 3.27
C ASP A 37 18.82 -13.35 3.93
N SER A 38 19.69 -12.68 3.15
CA SER A 38 20.76 -11.83 3.70
C SER A 38 20.27 -10.44 4.18
N ILE A 39 19.13 -9.96 3.69
CA ILE A 39 18.61 -8.62 4.06
C ILE A 39 17.41 -8.65 5.00
N ALA A 40 16.69 -9.76 5.07
CA ALA A 40 15.56 -9.92 5.99
C ALA A 40 15.29 -11.38 6.35
N THR A 41 14.68 -11.60 7.51
CA THR A 41 14.00 -12.84 7.86
C THR A 41 12.50 -12.70 7.64
N ILE A 42 11.83 -13.80 7.25
CA ILE A 42 10.42 -13.79 6.91
C ILE A 42 9.62 -14.54 7.98
N GLU A 43 8.60 -13.89 8.56
CA GLU A 43 7.54 -14.52 9.34
C GLU A 43 6.32 -14.67 8.40
N PRO A 44 6.11 -15.84 7.78
CA PRO A 44 5.11 -15.99 6.74
C PRO A 44 3.72 -16.25 7.33
N ASP A 45 2.69 -15.88 6.55
CA ASP A 45 1.28 -16.24 6.79
C ASP A 45 0.75 -15.90 8.19
N VAL A 46 1.15 -14.75 8.74
CA VAL A 46 0.60 -14.27 10.00
C VAL A 46 -0.89 -14.01 9.83
N ILE A 47 -1.72 -14.75 10.57
CA ILE A 47 -3.18 -14.63 10.47
C ILE A 47 -3.65 -13.41 11.25
N TYR A 48 -4.26 -12.43 10.55
CA TYR A 48 -4.86 -11.26 11.17
C TYR A 48 -6.38 -11.38 11.36
N GLY A 49 -7.03 -12.26 10.61
CA GLY A 49 -8.47 -12.45 10.68
C GLY A 49 -8.94 -13.73 9.98
N ARG A 50 -10.23 -14.01 10.10
CA ARG A 50 -10.88 -15.13 9.40
C ARG A 50 -12.22 -14.68 8.85
N VAL A 51 -12.40 -14.82 7.54
CA VAL A 51 -13.65 -14.50 6.85
C VAL A 51 -14.10 -15.71 6.06
N ASP A 52 -15.36 -16.11 6.21
CA ASP A 52 -15.92 -17.30 5.55
C ASP A 52 -15.07 -18.56 5.73
N ALA A 53 -14.51 -18.76 6.91
CA ALA A 53 -13.58 -19.84 7.27
C ALA A 53 -12.21 -19.78 6.56
N LEU A 54 -11.91 -18.75 5.77
CA LEU A 54 -10.60 -18.52 5.18
C LEU A 54 -9.74 -17.65 6.09
N ALA A 55 -8.47 -18.02 6.25
CA ALA A 55 -7.50 -17.17 6.93
C ALA A 55 -7.13 -15.98 6.05
N MET A 56 -7.15 -14.79 6.62
CA MET A 56 -6.59 -13.58 6.02
C MET A 56 -5.21 -13.36 6.63
N THR A 57 -4.19 -13.20 5.79
CA THR A 57 -2.80 -13.25 6.22
C THR A 57 -1.97 -12.10 5.67
N TYR A 58 -0.85 -11.84 6.34
CA TYR A 58 0.26 -11.06 5.82
C TYR A 58 1.58 -11.79 6.07
N ASP A 59 2.63 -11.40 5.35
CA ASP A 59 3.99 -11.79 5.70
C ASP A 59 4.69 -10.61 6.35
N LEU A 60 5.45 -10.86 7.43
CA LEU A 60 6.27 -9.86 8.08
C LEU A 60 7.74 -10.12 7.74
N LEU A 61 8.36 -9.17 7.05
CA LEU A 61 9.78 -9.15 6.72
C LEU A 61 10.50 -8.31 7.77
N LYS A 62 11.41 -8.96 8.50
CA LYS A 62 12.21 -8.34 9.56
C LYS A 62 13.61 -8.08 9.02
N PRO A 63 14.11 -6.83 9.01
CA PRO A 63 15.42 -6.53 8.49
C PRO A 63 16.52 -7.29 9.24
N THR A 64 17.61 -7.66 8.54
CA THR A 64 18.82 -8.17 9.18
C THR A 64 19.77 -7.04 9.59
N ALA A 65 19.59 -5.85 9.02
CA ALA A 65 20.17 -4.61 9.51
C ALA A 65 19.61 -4.26 10.90
N GLU A 66 20.25 -3.35 11.63
CA GLU A 66 19.73 -2.85 12.90
C GLU A 66 18.35 -2.22 12.68
N PRO A 67 17.29 -2.72 13.33
CA PRO A 67 15.94 -2.20 13.12
C PRO A 67 15.82 -0.74 13.57
N ASN A 68 15.29 0.11 12.69
CA ASN A 68 15.01 1.51 13.01
C ASN A 68 13.68 1.73 13.76
N GLY A 69 12.93 0.64 13.99
CA GLY A 69 11.65 0.61 14.71
C GLY A 69 10.42 0.96 13.86
N ALA A 70 10.60 1.54 12.68
CA ALA A 70 9.50 1.85 11.77
C ALA A 70 9.04 0.62 10.97
N THR A 71 7.76 0.60 10.61
CA THR A 71 7.15 -0.46 9.81
C THR A 71 6.44 0.14 8.60
N VAL A 72 6.62 -0.45 7.43
CA VAL A 72 5.91 -0.04 6.22
C VAL A 72 5.09 -1.19 5.65
N ILE A 73 3.80 -0.95 5.43
CA ILE A 73 2.87 -1.93 4.88
C ILE A 73 2.78 -1.75 3.37
N PHE A 74 3.12 -2.80 2.63
CA PHE A 74 2.82 -2.89 1.22
C PHE A 74 1.44 -3.51 1.00
N MET A 75 0.49 -2.74 0.44
CA MET A 75 -0.84 -3.20 0.05
C MET A 75 -0.75 -4.04 -1.22
N VAL A 76 -0.68 -5.36 -1.09
CA VAL A 76 -0.61 -6.28 -2.22
C VAL A 76 -1.98 -6.36 -2.90
N SER A 77 -2.24 -5.45 -3.85
CA SER A 77 -3.53 -5.34 -4.52
C SER A 77 -3.41 -4.74 -5.92
N GLY A 78 -4.05 -5.37 -6.89
CA GLY A 78 -4.24 -4.84 -8.24
C GLY A 78 -5.67 -5.10 -8.70
N GLY A 79 -6.47 -4.05 -9.00
CA GLY A 79 -7.90 -4.17 -9.29
C GLY A 79 -8.70 -4.83 -8.15
N TRP A 80 -8.27 -4.64 -6.90
CA TRP A 80 -8.79 -5.31 -5.69
C TRP A 80 -8.72 -6.84 -5.75
N ILE A 81 -7.69 -7.34 -6.43
CA ILE A 81 -7.27 -8.74 -6.40
C ILE A 81 -5.93 -8.77 -5.67
N SER A 82 -5.89 -9.45 -4.55
CA SER A 82 -4.70 -9.71 -3.76
C SER A 82 -4.28 -11.16 -3.96
N ARG A 83 -3.02 -11.38 -4.36
CA ARG A 83 -2.49 -12.72 -4.62
C ARG A 83 -1.27 -12.98 -3.77
N TRP A 84 -1.13 -14.21 -3.36
CA TRP A 84 0.14 -14.64 -2.80
C TRP A 84 1.24 -14.62 -3.87
N PHE A 85 2.38 -14.17 -3.52
CA PHE A 85 3.62 -14.32 -4.26
C PHE A 85 4.75 -14.59 -3.25
N ASP A 86 5.84 -15.17 -3.71
CA ASP A 86 6.98 -15.45 -2.87
C ASP A 86 7.54 -14.15 -2.27
N PRO A 87 7.57 -13.98 -0.95
CA PRO A 87 8.10 -12.78 -0.31
C PRO A 87 9.54 -12.45 -0.72
N GLN A 88 10.34 -13.46 -1.07
CA GLN A 88 11.70 -13.25 -1.60
C GLN A 88 11.69 -12.42 -2.89
N MET A 89 10.66 -12.54 -3.70
CA MET A 89 10.51 -11.70 -4.90
C MET A 89 10.31 -10.22 -4.55
N ALA A 90 9.67 -9.89 -3.43
CA ALA A 90 9.52 -8.49 -3.01
C ALA A 90 10.83 -7.87 -2.56
N MET A 91 11.76 -8.69 -2.06
CA MET A 91 13.07 -8.28 -1.59
C MET A 91 14.11 -8.12 -2.70
N ALA A 92 13.83 -8.58 -3.91
CA ALA A 92 14.77 -8.48 -5.02
C ALA A 92 14.88 -7.03 -5.51
N PRO A 93 16.10 -6.49 -5.69
CA PRO A 93 16.33 -5.07 -6.01
C PRO A 93 15.79 -4.64 -7.38
N GLU A 94 15.44 -5.57 -8.27
CA GLU A 94 15.11 -5.27 -9.67
C GLU A 94 13.72 -5.73 -10.13
N ILE A 95 12.81 -6.12 -9.26
CA ILE A 95 11.50 -6.55 -9.71
C ILE A 95 10.63 -5.36 -10.12
N ARG A 96 10.45 -5.20 -11.42
CA ARG A 96 9.60 -4.19 -12.08
C ARG A 96 9.99 -2.74 -11.80
N GLY A 97 11.26 -2.50 -11.44
CA GLY A 97 11.76 -1.14 -11.18
C GLY A 97 11.30 -0.54 -9.85
N ILE A 98 10.59 -1.28 -9.00
CA ILE A 98 10.23 -0.84 -7.65
C ILE A 98 11.16 -1.55 -6.67
N SER A 99 12.21 -0.87 -6.27
CA SER A 99 13.17 -1.36 -5.26
C SER A 99 12.73 -1.06 -3.83
N LEU A 100 11.62 -0.37 -3.62
CA LEU A 100 11.26 0.22 -2.33
C LEU A 100 11.26 -0.77 -1.16
N VAL A 101 10.74 -2.00 -1.34
CA VAL A 101 10.76 -3.02 -0.28
C VAL A 101 12.19 -3.40 0.10
N HIS A 102 13.05 -3.62 -0.91
CA HIS A 102 14.47 -3.89 -0.71
C HIS A 102 15.15 -2.75 0.06
N ASP A 103 14.98 -1.51 -0.40
CA ASP A 103 15.64 -0.33 0.14
C ASP A 103 15.19 -0.03 1.58
N LEU A 104 13.90 -0.23 1.87
CA LEU A 104 13.37 -0.13 3.24
C LEU A 104 14.02 -1.16 4.17
N LEU A 105 14.12 -2.43 3.74
CA LEU A 105 14.73 -3.49 4.55
C LEU A 105 16.22 -3.24 4.81
N VAL A 106 16.96 -2.77 3.79
CA VAL A 106 18.39 -2.40 3.93
C VAL A 106 18.57 -1.28 4.96
N ASP A 107 17.61 -0.35 5.04
CA ASP A 107 17.65 0.77 5.98
C ASP A 107 16.95 0.47 7.32
N GLY A 108 16.73 -0.80 7.63
CA GLY A 108 16.27 -1.24 8.95
C GLY A 108 14.76 -1.13 9.20
N TYR A 109 13.96 -0.86 8.17
CA TYR A 109 12.50 -0.91 8.29
C TYR A 109 11.98 -2.35 8.34
N HIS A 110 10.95 -2.58 9.14
CA HIS A 110 10.13 -3.76 8.97
C HIS A 110 9.17 -3.56 7.79
N VAL A 111 8.92 -4.61 7.01
CA VAL A 111 7.96 -4.53 5.91
C VAL A 111 6.89 -5.60 6.07
N VAL A 112 5.63 -5.21 5.91
CA VAL A 112 4.47 -6.10 5.93
C VAL A 112 3.93 -6.23 4.51
N LEU A 113 3.87 -7.44 3.99
CA LEU A 113 3.19 -7.74 2.71
C LEU A 113 1.74 -8.11 3.02
N LEU A 114 0.84 -7.11 2.98
CA LEU A 114 -0.55 -7.28 3.40
C LEU A 114 -1.42 -7.76 2.25
N ARG A 115 -2.12 -8.86 2.46
CA ARG A 115 -3.11 -9.45 1.55
C ARG A 115 -4.53 -9.27 2.08
N HIS A 116 -5.49 -9.15 1.19
CA HIS A 116 -6.92 -9.08 1.49
C HIS A 116 -7.72 -10.09 0.66
N GLY A 117 -8.98 -10.28 0.95
CA GLY A 117 -9.88 -11.13 0.16
C GLY A 117 -10.07 -10.57 -1.26
N SER A 118 -10.00 -11.46 -2.26
CA SER A 118 -9.94 -11.09 -3.67
C SER A 118 -11.28 -11.22 -4.38
N SER A 119 -11.51 -10.32 -5.34
CA SER A 119 -12.56 -10.45 -6.34
C SER A 119 -12.43 -11.80 -7.13
N PRO A 120 -13.55 -12.41 -7.57
CA PRO A 120 -14.92 -11.89 -7.50
C PRO A 120 -15.69 -12.18 -6.21
N ARG A 121 -15.14 -13.01 -5.29
CA ARG A 121 -15.81 -13.38 -4.04
C ARG A 121 -15.97 -12.20 -3.10
N TYR A 122 -14.91 -11.40 -2.97
CA TYR A 122 -14.86 -10.20 -2.15
C TYR A 122 -14.86 -8.96 -3.04
N LYS A 123 -15.56 -7.94 -2.61
CA LYS A 123 -15.71 -6.67 -3.31
C LYS A 123 -14.88 -5.58 -2.64
N VAL A 124 -14.90 -4.36 -3.18
CA VAL A 124 -14.15 -3.24 -2.60
C VAL A 124 -14.49 -3.01 -1.13
N PRO A 125 -15.77 -3.00 -0.70
CA PRO A 125 -16.09 -2.86 0.72
C PRO A 125 -15.48 -3.95 1.60
N ASP A 126 -15.46 -5.20 1.14
CA ASP A 126 -14.83 -6.30 1.88
C ASP A 126 -13.32 -6.09 1.99
N ALA A 127 -12.66 -5.66 0.89
CA ALA A 127 -11.21 -5.41 0.89
C ALA A 127 -10.85 -4.29 1.87
N VAL A 128 -11.67 -3.24 1.95
CA VAL A 128 -11.55 -2.15 2.92
C VAL A 128 -11.67 -2.69 4.36
N ASP A 129 -12.71 -3.47 4.64
CA ASP A 129 -12.91 -4.06 5.98
C ASP A 129 -11.73 -4.98 6.38
N HIS A 130 -11.16 -5.73 5.42
CA HIS A 130 -10.01 -6.59 5.66
C HIS A 130 -8.74 -5.80 6.00
N VAL A 131 -8.45 -4.70 5.30
CA VAL A 131 -7.25 -3.90 5.62
C VAL A 131 -7.41 -3.13 6.91
N GLU A 132 -8.62 -2.69 7.26
CA GLU A 132 -8.91 -2.13 8.58
C GLU A 132 -8.71 -3.14 9.71
N GLU A 133 -9.09 -4.41 9.51
CA GLU A 133 -8.85 -5.47 10.49
C GLU A 133 -7.35 -5.77 10.60
N ALA A 134 -6.65 -5.82 9.47
CA ALA A 134 -5.23 -6.07 9.43
C ALA A 134 -4.42 -4.99 10.19
N ILE A 135 -4.67 -3.70 9.95
CA ILE A 135 -3.95 -2.62 10.65
C ILE A 135 -4.20 -2.66 12.15
N ARG A 136 -5.43 -2.97 12.59
CA ARG A 136 -5.72 -3.16 14.03
C ARG A 136 -4.91 -4.32 14.62
N HIS A 137 -4.84 -5.46 13.89
CA HIS A 137 -4.05 -6.60 14.32
C HIS A 137 -2.56 -6.27 14.40
N ILE A 138 -2.01 -5.62 13.36
CA ILE A 138 -0.59 -5.24 13.31
C ILE A 138 -0.25 -4.31 14.48
N ARG A 139 -1.04 -3.25 14.73
CA ARG A 139 -0.83 -2.32 15.85
C ARG A 139 -0.91 -3.01 17.20
N ASN A 140 -1.88 -3.89 17.41
CA ASN A 140 -2.03 -4.63 18.68
C ASN A 140 -0.88 -5.61 18.93
N ALA A 141 -0.38 -6.24 17.87
CA ALA A 141 0.72 -7.19 17.95
C ALA A 141 2.12 -6.55 17.87
N ALA A 142 2.19 -5.25 17.62
CA ALA A 142 3.43 -4.51 17.41
C ALA A 142 4.43 -4.67 18.57
N PRO A 143 4.05 -4.47 19.86
CA PRO A 143 5.01 -4.60 20.96
C PRO A 143 5.63 -6.00 21.07
N GLU A 144 4.85 -7.06 20.82
CA GLU A 144 5.32 -8.43 20.89
C GLU A 144 6.26 -8.81 19.74
N ARG A 145 6.23 -8.04 18.64
CA ARG A 145 7.04 -8.25 17.44
C ARG A 145 8.23 -7.29 17.31
N GLY A 146 8.41 -6.40 18.29
CA GLY A 146 9.46 -5.37 18.24
C GLY A 146 9.15 -4.25 17.24
N LEU A 147 7.88 -4.01 16.95
CA LEU A 147 7.41 -2.92 16.08
C LEU A 147 6.90 -1.75 16.94
N ASP A 148 7.03 -0.53 16.43
CA ASP A 148 6.43 0.65 17.03
C ASP A 148 5.04 0.93 16.41
N PRO A 149 3.94 0.83 17.14
CA PRO A 149 2.61 1.06 16.61
C PRO A 149 2.36 2.51 16.16
N GLU A 150 3.16 3.47 16.59
CA GLU A 150 3.02 4.86 16.18
C GLU A 150 3.84 5.22 14.93
N ARG A 151 4.76 4.31 14.50
CA ARG A 151 5.61 4.50 13.34
C ARG A 151 5.30 3.49 12.23
N ILE A 152 4.02 3.41 11.86
CA ILE A 152 3.55 2.54 10.77
C ILE A 152 3.17 3.39 9.59
N GLY A 153 3.84 3.19 8.45
CA GLY A 153 3.46 3.73 7.15
C GLY A 153 2.79 2.68 6.28
N ALA A 154 2.17 3.12 5.18
CA ALA A 154 1.64 2.20 4.19
C ALA A 154 1.84 2.72 2.77
N PHE A 155 2.00 1.82 1.81
CA PHE A 155 2.01 2.17 0.40
C PHE A 155 1.28 1.16 -0.46
N GLY A 156 0.87 1.61 -1.64
CA GLY A 156 0.24 0.77 -2.63
C GLY A 156 0.08 1.42 -3.98
N LEU A 157 -0.17 0.58 -4.97
CA LEU A 157 -0.33 0.97 -6.37
C LEU A 157 -1.78 0.74 -6.80
N SER A 158 -2.39 1.66 -7.56
CA SER A 158 -3.74 1.49 -8.11
C SER A 158 -4.75 1.17 -7.00
N ALA A 159 -5.41 0.01 -7.06
CA ALA A 159 -6.30 -0.46 -6.00
C ALA A 159 -5.61 -0.58 -4.63
N GLY A 160 -4.30 -0.91 -4.58
CA GLY A 160 -3.51 -0.87 -3.36
C GLY A 160 -3.32 0.55 -2.84
N GLY A 161 -3.11 1.51 -3.73
CA GLY A 161 -3.06 2.94 -3.41
C GLY A 161 -4.39 3.45 -2.84
N HIS A 162 -5.51 3.01 -3.40
CA HIS A 162 -6.83 3.28 -2.84
C HIS A 162 -6.97 2.79 -1.39
N LEU A 163 -6.60 1.53 -1.11
CA LEU A 163 -6.66 0.95 0.23
C LEU A 163 -5.71 1.65 1.21
N THR A 164 -4.53 2.08 0.73
CA THR A 164 -3.58 2.88 1.50
C THR A 164 -4.17 4.23 1.89
N LEU A 165 -4.76 4.95 0.94
CA LEU A 165 -5.41 6.24 1.21
C LEU A 165 -6.65 6.08 2.08
N HIS A 166 -7.38 4.97 1.97
CA HIS A 166 -8.47 4.68 2.88
C HIS A 166 -7.99 4.61 4.33
N LEU A 167 -6.87 3.92 4.60
CA LEU A 167 -6.28 3.90 5.95
C LEU A 167 -5.79 5.29 6.38
N ALA A 168 -5.22 6.09 5.47
CA ALA A 168 -4.76 7.44 5.78
C ALA A 168 -5.91 8.37 6.19
N THR A 169 -7.12 8.17 5.64
CA THR A 169 -8.31 9.01 5.87
C THR A 169 -9.30 8.43 6.91
N LEU A 170 -8.82 7.57 7.79
CA LEU A 170 -9.61 7.03 8.92
C LEU A 170 -9.45 7.85 10.21
N GLY A 171 -8.69 8.93 10.20
CA GLY A 171 -8.53 9.83 11.33
C GLY A 171 -9.86 10.48 11.75
N GLY A 172 -10.00 10.86 13.02
CA GLY A 172 -11.11 11.65 13.52
C GLY A 172 -12.49 11.02 13.56
N LYS A 173 -12.72 9.90 12.91
CA LYS A 173 -14.06 9.33 12.76
C LYS A 173 -14.39 8.30 13.81
N GLU A 174 -15.51 8.56 14.55
CA GLU A 174 -16.22 7.45 15.18
C GLU A 174 -16.69 6.51 14.03
N ALA A 175 -16.03 5.36 13.90
CA ALA A 175 -16.48 4.33 12.99
C ALA A 175 -17.97 4.02 13.17
N PRO A 176 -18.79 3.88 12.09
CA PRO A 176 -20.20 3.52 12.24
C PRO A 176 -20.37 2.33 13.18
N ARG A 177 -21.29 2.47 14.13
CA ARG A 177 -21.51 1.50 15.22
C ARG A 177 -22.20 0.24 14.72
N ASP A 178 -21.50 -0.58 13.96
CA ASP A 178 -21.94 -1.94 13.68
C ASP A 178 -21.53 -2.86 14.84
N ILE A 179 -22.41 -3.79 15.23
CA ILE A 179 -22.20 -4.72 16.35
C ILE A 179 -20.92 -5.57 16.17
N ARG A 180 -20.52 -5.85 14.93
CA ARG A 180 -19.22 -6.47 14.61
C ARG A 180 -18.06 -5.58 15.00
N ARG A 181 -18.13 -4.27 14.73
CA ARG A 181 -17.12 -3.26 15.11
C ARG A 181 -16.99 -3.09 16.61
N GLN A 182 -18.09 -3.07 17.38
CA GLN A 182 -18.04 -2.94 18.84
C GLN A 182 -17.25 -4.06 19.53
N ARG A 183 -17.19 -5.25 18.92
CA ARG A 183 -16.39 -6.35 19.44
C ARG A 183 -14.89 -6.18 19.15
N MET A 184 -14.54 -5.47 18.07
CA MET A 184 -13.18 -5.19 17.65
C MET A 184 -12.60 -3.91 18.32
N GLU A 185 -13.43 -2.89 18.56
CA GLU A 185 -13.02 -1.62 19.23
C GLU A 185 -12.47 -1.79 20.65
N ARG A 186 -12.73 -2.91 21.31
CA ARG A 186 -12.16 -3.21 22.64
C ARG A 186 -10.67 -3.55 22.62
N SER A 187 -10.11 -3.76 21.45
CA SER A 187 -8.70 -4.17 21.29
C SER A 187 -7.78 -3.04 20.82
N PHE A 188 -8.32 -1.91 20.36
CA PHE A 188 -7.51 -0.78 19.88
C PHE A 188 -7.09 0.12 21.04
N GLN A 189 -5.78 0.24 21.29
CA GLN A 189 -5.20 1.04 22.39
C GLN A 189 -4.56 2.36 21.92
N GLY A 190 -4.61 2.71 20.63
CA GLY A 190 -4.07 3.96 20.10
C GLY A 190 -4.96 5.18 20.36
N PRO A 191 -4.48 6.41 20.05
CA PRO A 191 -5.29 7.62 20.12
C PRO A 191 -6.54 7.48 19.24
N ARG A 192 -7.71 7.72 19.81
CA ARG A 192 -9.00 7.44 19.12
C ARG A 192 -9.25 8.32 17.91
N ASN A 193 -8.50 9.40 17.74
CA ASN A 193 -8.72 10.42 16.73
C ASN A 193 -7.58 10.53 15.70
N ALA A 194 -6.51 9.74 15.80
CA ALA A 194 -5.44 9.72 14.81
C ALA A 194 -5.69 8.66 13.74
N ALA A 195 -5.22 8.90 12.51
CA ALA A 195 -5.19 7.88 11.48
C ALA A 195 -4.42 6.64 11.96
N PRO A 196 -4.82 5.42 11.55
CA PRO A 196 -4.16 4.19 12.01
C PRO A 196 -2.74 4.01 11.47
N ILE A 197 -2.32 4.85 10.52
CA ILE A 197 -0.97 4.92 9.95
C ILE A 197 -0.43 6.34 10.05
N ALA A 198 0.91 6.48 10.15
CA ALA A 198 1.57 7.76 10.33
C ALA A 198 2.00 8.41 9.01
N ALA A 199 2.05 7.66 7.91
CA ALA A 199 2.36 8.16 6.57
C ALA A 199 1.81 7.24 5.49
N ALA A 200 1.40 7.82 4.36
CA ALA A 200 0.89 7.07 3.21
C ALA A 200 1.59 7.46 1.91
N VAL A 201 1.82 6.47 1.04
CA VAL A 201 2.30 6.68 -0.34
C VAL A 201 1.40 5.94 -1.31
N ALA A 202 0.85 6.64 -2.30
CA ALA A 202 -0.05 6.05 -3.27
C ALA A 202 0.35 6.39 -4.71
N TRP A 203 0.54 5.34 -5.52
CA TRP A 203 0.75 5.46 -6.95
C TRP A 203 -0.58 5.32 -7.68
N PHE A 204 -0.92 6.30 -8.50
CA PHE A 204 -2.10 6.33 -9.37
C PHE A 204 -3.37 5.73 -8.73
N PRO A 205 -3.76 6.21 -7.53
CA PRO A 205 -4.88 5.68 -6.78
C PRO A 205 -6.23 6.15 -7.33
N PRO A 206 -7.26 5.30 -7.46
CA PRO A 206 -8.64 5.77 -7.54
C PRO A 206 -9.11 6.25 -6.15
N VAL A 207 -9.64 7.47 -6.03
CA VAL A 207 -9.95 8.07 -4.71
C VAL A 207 -11.44 8.32 -4.48
N ASP A 208 -12.24 8.39 -5.54
CA ASP A 208 -13.70 8.49 -5.48
C ASP A 208 -14.33 7.38 -6.33
N LEU A 209 -14.95 6.41 -5.69
CA LEU A 209 -15.54 5.27 -6.38
C LEU A 209 -17.03 5.49 -6.72
N VAL A 210 -17.66 6.51 -6.14
CA VAL A 210 -19.11 6.78 -6.32
C VAL A 210 -19.54 6.77 -7.79
N PRO A 211 -18.83 7.41 -8.73
CA PRO A 211 -19.25 7.43 -10.13
C PRO A 211 -19.07 6.10 -10.88
N PHE A 212 -18.36 5.12 -10.31
CA PHE A 212 -17.86 3.94 -11.04
C PHE A 212 -18.43 2.61 -10.51
N VAL A 213 -19.25 2.63 -9.44
CA VAL A 213 -19.82 1.43 -8.84
C VAL A 213 -20.86 0.82 -9.75
N GLY A 214 -20.81 -0.49 -9.92
CA GLY A 214 -21.74 -1.28 -10.70
C GLY A 214 -21.06 -2.42 -11.46
N PRO A 215 -21.80 -3.15 -12.27
CA PRO A 215 -21.27 -4.26 -13.06
C PRO A 215 -20.08 -3.82 -13.93
N ASN A 216 -18.92 -4.43 -13.70
CA ASN A 216 -17.67 -4.06 -14.34
C ASN A 216 -16.86 -5.32 -14.65
N GLU A 217 -16.75 -5.68 -15.94
CA GLU A 217 -16.01 -6.88 -16.36
C GLU A 217 -14.50 -6.76 -16.10
N ARG A 218 -13.94 -5.54 -16.22
CA ARG A 218 -12.51 -5.30 -16.00
C ARG A 218 -12.16 -5.32 -14.50
N PHE A 219 -13.04 -4.77 -13.68
CA PHE A 219 -12.88 -4.68 -12.22
C PHE A 219 -14.11 -5.24 -11.50
N PRO A 220 -14.27 -6.58 -11.44
CA PRO A 220 -15.45 -7.19 -10.82
C PRO A 220 -15.64 -6.87 -9.34
N ALA A 221 -14.60 -6.36 -8.67
CA ALA A 221 -14.67 -5.86 -7.29
C ALA A 221 -15.56 -4.62 -7.16
N MET A 222 -15.76 -3.85 -8.25
CA MET A 222 -16.58 -2.64 -8.28
C MET A 222 -18.09 -2.91 -8.34
N ASP A 223 -18.50 -4.17 -8.54
CA ASP A 223 -19.91 -4.58 -8.55
C ASP A 223 -20.37 -4.87 -7.12
N PHE A 224 -20.73 -3.80 -6.40
CA PHE A 224 -21.23 -3.84 -5.01
C PHE A 224 -22.41 -2.86 -4.81
N ASP A 225 -23.03 -2.84 -3.63
CA ASP A 225 -24.15 -1.93 -3.34
C ASP A 225 -23.66 -0.46 -3.42
N PRO A 226 -24.25 0.39 -4.30
CA PRO A 226 -23.87 1.79 -4.43
C PRO A 226 -23.96 2.61 -3.13
N LYS A 227 -24.72 2.16 -2.14
CA LYS A 227 -24.80 2.82 -0.83
C LYS A 227 -23.49 2.75 -0.05
N GLU A 228 -22.63 1.77 -0.36
CA GLU A 228 -21.33 1.63 0.25
C GLU A 228 -20.25 2.51 -0.42
N ALA A 229 -20.55 3.09 -1.60
CA ALA A 229 -19.56 3.77 -2.41
C ALA A 229 -18.90 4.96 -1.70
N GLU A 230 -19.68 5.76 -0.97
CA GLU A 230 -19.13 6.88 -0.19
C GLU A 230 -18.20 6.38 0.92
N ARG A 231 -18.60 5.33 1.63
CA ARG A 231 -17.81 4.74 2.73
C ARG A 231 -16.42 4.31 2.29
N VAL A 232 -16.31 3.79 1.08
CA VAL A 232 -15.06 3.24 0.55
C VAL A 232 -14.33 4.21 -0.39
N SER A 233 -14.70 5.47 -0.41
CA SER A 233 -14.06 6.51 -1.24
C SER A 233 -13.20 7.43 -0.36
N PRO A 234 -11.87 7.28 -0.30
CA PRO A 234 -11.02 8.07 0.59
C PRO A 234 -11.19 9.58 0.41
N LEU A 235 -11.43 10.07 -0.82
CA LEU A 235 -11.66 11.49 -1.09
C LEU A 235 -12.83 12.07 -0.28
N ARG A 236 -13.84 11.27 0.05
CA ARG A 236 -15.04 11.68 0.80
C ARG A 236 -14.80 11.76 2.30
N HIS A 237 -13.60 11.43 2.73
CA HIS A 237 -13.28 11.25 4.13
C HIS A 237 -12.16 12.15 4.62
N VAL A 238 -11.59 12.98 3.79
CA VAL A 238 -10.49 13.89 4.19
C VAL A 238 -10.95 14.83 5.29
N ASP A 239 -10.24 14.78 6.44
CA ASP A 239 -10.43 15.69 7.59
C ASP A 239 -9.07 16.03 8.24
N ASP A 240 -9.07 16.89 9.25
CA ASP A 240 -7.87 17.45 9.89
C ASP A 240 -7.08 16.46 10.79
N HIS A 241 -7.47 15.20 10.84
CA HIS A 241 -6.82 14.14 11.62
C HIS A 241 -6.13 13.09 10.73
N ASP A 242 -6.15 13.30 9.42
CA ASP A 242 -5.63 12.33 8.46
C ASP A 242 -4.10 12.34 8.40
N ALA A 243 -3.55 11.17 8.03
CA ALA A 243 -2.10 11.03 7.88
C ALA A 243 -1.58 11.79 6.65
N PRO A 244 -0.33 12.29 6.67
CA PRO A 244 0.32 12.88 5.51
C PRO A 244 0.41 11.89 4.34
N VAL A 245 0.24 12.39 3.09
CA VAL A 245 0.21 11.55 1.90
C VAL A 245 1.17 12.02 0.82
N LEU A 246 1.85 11.07 0.17
CA LEU A 246 2.56 11.28 -1.09
C LEU A 246 1.77 10.63 -2.21
N LEU A 247 1.41 11.42 -3.22
CA LEU A 247 0.67 10.99 -4.41
C LEU A 247 1.57 11.04 -5.64
N MET A 248 1.57 9.98 -6.43
CA MET A 248 2.33 9.90 -7.67
C MET A 248 1.43 9.40 -8.81
N HIS A 249 1.44 10.09 -9.96
CA HIS A 249 0.57 9.73 -11.10
C HIS A 249 1.29 9.94 -12.42
N GLY A 250 0.96 9.11 -13.42
CA GLY A 250 1.43 9.28 -14.78
C GLY A 250 0.48 10.17 -15.60
N SER A 251 1.00 11.12 -16.38
CA SER A 251 0.17 12.05 -17.16
C SER A 251 -0.60 11.37 -18.30
N GLU A 252 -0.19 10.16 -18.73
CA GLU A 252 -0.84 9.36 -19.77
C GLU A 252 -1.55 8.12 -19.21
N ASP A 253 -1.95 8.14 -17.93
CA ASP A 253 -2.67 7.05 -17.31
C ASP A 253 -4.10 6.94 -17.88
N SER A 254 -4.35 5.86 -18.61
CA SER A 254 -5.66 5.55 -19.24
C SER A 254 -6.53 4.59 -18.41
N VAL A 255 -6.09 4.23 -17.21
CA VAL A 255 -6.81 3.29 -16.31
C VAL A 255 -7.45 4.03 -15.15
N VAL A 256 -6.66 4.85 -14.47
CA VAL A 256 -7.11 5.80 -13.45
C VAL A 256 -6.67 7.18 -13.90
N MET A 257 -7.64 8.04 -14.13
CA MET A 257 -7.35 9.37 -14.63
C MET A 257 -6.58 10.20 -13.61
N VAL A 258 -5.66 11.03 -14.10
CA VAL A 258 -4.76 11.86 -13.28
C VAL A 258 -5.50 12.77 -12.30
N GLU A 259 -6.69 13.23 -12.69
CA GLU A 259 -7.60 14.04 -11.88
C GLU A 259 -7.95 13.37 -10.53
N SER A 260 -7.80 12.05 -10.42
CA SER A 260 -8.01 11.33 -9.16
C SER A 260 -7.00 11.77 -8.11
N SER A 261 -5.71 11.77 -8.43
CA SER A 261 -4.67 12.27 -7.51
C SER A 261 -4.74 13.79 -7.29
N GLU A 262 -5.06 14.56 -8.33
CA GLU A 262 -5.24 16.00 -8.23
C GLU A 262 -6.39 16.37 -7.27
N ALA A 263 -7.51 15.65 -7.35
CA ALA A 263 -8.65 15.85 -6.45
C ALA A 263 -8.28 15.54 -4.99
N MET A 264 -7.51 14.48 -4.76
CA MET A 264 -7.04 14.12 -3.41
C MET A 264 -6.09 15.18 -2.86
N LYS A 265 -5.12 15.62 -3.67
CA LYS A 265 -4.21 16.71 -3.29
C LYS A 265 -4.97 17.99 -2.93
N ALA A 266 -5.94 18.38 -3.76
CA ALA A 266 -6.75 19.58 -3.51
C ALA A 266 -7.59 19.45 -2.22
N ALA A 267 -8.09 18.26 -1.88
CA ALA A 267 -8.82 18.03 -0.63
C ALA A 267 -7.91 18.17 0.58
N TYR A 268 -6.68 17.63 0.51
CA TYR A 268 -5.67 17.78 1.57
C TYR A 268 -5.26 19.23 1.76
N ASP A 269 -4.98 19.97 0.67
CA ASP A 269 -4.64 21.40 0.73
C ASP A 269 -5.75 22.23 1.40
N LYS A 270 -7.01 21.92 1.05
CA LYS A 270 -8.18 22.58 1.65
C LYS A 270 -8.31 22.28 3.15
N ALA A 271 -7.93 21.08 3.57
CA ALA A 271 -7.93 20.68 4.98
C ALA A 271 -6.71 21.20 5.76
N GLY A 272 -5.71 21.78 5.08
CA GLY A 272 -4.46 22.24 5.68
C GLY A 272 -3.53 21.12 6.09
N LEU A 273 -3.63 19.97 5.42
CA LEU A 273 -2.86 18.77 5.68
C LEU A 273 -1.62 18.67 4.79
N GLU A 274 -0.62 17.93 5.26
CA GLU A 274 0.59 17.65 4.49
C GLU A 274 0.31 16.63 3.38
N ALA A 275 0.52 17.07 2.13
CA ALA A 275 0.43 16.22 0.96
C ALA A 275 1.42 16.68 -0.11
N ASP A 276 2.17 15.73 -0.69
CA ASP A 276 2.98 15.97 -1.88
C ASP A 276 2.37 15.26 -3.08
N TYR A 277 2.52 15.87 -4.26
CA TYR A 277 2.04 15.32 -5.52
C TYR A 277 3.11 15.43 -6.61
N HIS A 278 3.44 14.29 -7.23
CA HIS A 278 4.38 14.23 -8.35
C HIS A 278 3.72 13.67 -9.60
N LEU A 279 3.68 14.48 -10.66
CA LEU A 279 3.28 14.06 -11.99
C LEU A 279 4.50 13.51 -12.74
N PHE A 280 4.34 12.34 -13.35
CA PHE A 280 5.33 11.68 -14.19
C PHE A 280 4.90 11.81 -15.64
N GLU A 281 5.51 12.77 -16.36
CA GLU A 281 5.18 13.09 -17.73
C GLU A 281 5.42 11.93 -18.70
N GLY A 282 4.41 11.60 -19.50
CA GLY A 282 4.45 10.50 -20.47
C GLY A 282 4.32 9.10 -19.85
N ALA A 283 4.25 8.99 -18.52
CA ALA A 283 4.03 7.71 -17.87
C ALA A 283 2.54 7.32 -17.89
N GLY A 284 2.25 6.03 -18.07
CA GLY A 284 0.91 5.46 -18.01
C GLY A 284 0.58 4.88 -16.62
N HIS A 285 -0.35 3.89 -16.59
CA HIS A 285 -0.72 3.16 -15.37
C HIS A 285 0.36 2.15 -14.98
N GLY A 286 1.47 2.67 -14.42
CA GLY A 286 2.67 1.93 -14.03
C GLY A 286 3.93 2.64 -14.51
N PHE A 287 4.92 2.72 -13.64
CA PHE A 287 6.18 3.38 -13.93
C PHE A 287 7.24 2.34 -14.34
N GLN A 288 8.19 2.75 -15.18
CA GLN A 288 9.26 1.89 -15.66
C GLN A 288 10.60 2.65 -15.67
N GLY A 289 11.69 1.92 -15.60
CA GLY A 289 13.04 2.48 -15.70
C GLY A 289 13.27 3.63 -14.72
N ARG A 290 13.67 4.80 -15.21
CA ARG A 290 14.00 5.96 -14.36
C ARG A 290 12.83 6.48 -13.53
N ASP A 291 11.59 6.41 -14.06
CA ASP A 291 10.41 6.89 -13.33
C ASP A 291 10.08 5.95 -12.18
N ALA A 292 10.24 4.64 -12.38
CA ALA A 292 10.08 3.67 -11.31
C ALA A 292 11.10 3.88 -10.19
N ALA A 293 12.39 4.02 -10.53
CA ALA A 293 13.46 4.29 -9.55
C ALA A 293 13.19 5.62 -8.80
N ARG A 294 12.94 6.71 -9.53
CA ARG A 294 12.64 8.01 -8.92
C ARG A 294 11.43 7.95 -7.99
N SER A 295 10.39 7.21 -8.36
CA SER A 295 9.20 7.08 -7.53
C SER A 295 9.46 6.29 -6.24
N SER A 296 10.37 5.31 -6.28
CA SER A 296 10.83 4.58 -5.09
C SER A 296 11.65 5.48 -4.17
N ASP A 297 12.56 6.29 -4.72
CA ASP A 297 13.37 7.26 -3.97
C ASP A 297 12.49 8.28 -3.23
N LEU A 298 11.47 8.83 -3.93
CA LEU A 298 10.50 9.76 -3.35
C LEU A 298 9.71 9.11 -2.21
N ALA A 299 9.24 7.88 -2.42
CA ALA A 299 8.50 7.14 -1.41
C ALA A 299 9.34 6.84 -0.18
N LYS A 300 10.62 6.43 -0.38
CA LYS A 300 11.53 6.20 0.72
C LYS A 300 11.79 7.47 1.52
N ALA A 301 12.11 8.58 0.85
CA ALA A 301 12.33 9.87 1.49
C ALA A 301 11.10 10.36 2.27
N TRP A 302 9.87 10.04 1.77
CA TRP A 302 8.64 10.32 2.49
C TRP A 302 8.54 9.54 3.79
N PHE A 303 8.83 8.24 3.77
CA PHE A 303 8.83 7.42 4.97
C PHE A 303 9.94 7.82 5.94
N ASP A 304 11.13 8.15 5.46
CA ASP A 304 12.22 8.67 6.32
C ASP A 304 11.77 9.92 7.06
N ARG A 305 11.14 10.87 6.36
CA ARG A 305 10.64 12.13 6.97
C ARG A 305 9.60 11.91 8.07
N TRP A 306 8.69 10.95 7.89
CA TRP A 306 7.52 10.82 8.76
C TRP A 306 7.61 9.68 9.78
N LEU A 307 8.48 8.70 9.56
CA LEU A 307 8.56 7.52 10.41
C LEU A 307 9.86 7.43 11.20
N ILE A 308 10.94 8.12 10.76
CA ILE A 308 12.20 8.09 11.50
C ILE A 308 12.26 9.28 12.46
N VAL A 309 12.42 8.95 13.74
CA VAL A 309 12.68 9.95 14.77
C VAL A 309 14.19 10.15 14.83
N GLU A 310 14.66 11.36 14.51
CA GLU A 310 16.05 11.72 14.82
C GLU A 310 16.19 11.76 16.35
N GLU A 311 17.02 10.88 16.91
CA GLU A 311 17.41 11.00 18.32
C GLU A 311 18.07 12.37 18.51
N SER A 312 17.37 13.25 19.25
CA SER A 312 17.93 14.54 19.61
C SER A 312 19.20 14.29 20.45
N SER A 313 20.34 14.74 19.99
CA SER A 313 21.65 14.65 20.65
C SER A 313 21.74 15.40 22.01
N ALA A 314 20.60 15.71 22.62
CA ALA A 314 20.51 16.46 23.87
C ALA A 314 20.74 15.63 25.14
N ASP A 315 20.64 14.29 25.07
CA ASP A 315 20.79 13.45 26.29
C ASP A 315 22.23 12.93 26.53
N ALA A 316 23.17 13.25 25.64
CA ALA A 316 24.58 12.82 25.80
C ALA A 316 25.43 13.75 26.69
N GLU A 317 24.97 14.93 27.07
CA GLU A 317 25.77 15.90 27.88
C GLU A 317 25.46 15.93 29.38
N SER A 318 24.49 15.17 29.88
CA SER A 318 24.15 15.22 31.32
C SER A 318 24.85 14.16 32.22
N GLY A 319 25.83 13.42 31.65
CA GLY A 319 26.50 12.30 32.33
C GLY A 319 27.92 12.55 32.88
N SER A 320 28.48 13.77 32.78
CA SER A 320 29.87 14.00 33.20
C SER A 320 30.06 15.24 34.07
N GLU A 321 29.35 15.34 35.17
CA GLU A 321 29.75 16.21 36.31
C GLU A 321 29.21 15.63 37.61
N SER A 322 29.96 14.73 38.20
CA SER A 322 30.01 14.53 39.64
C SER A 322 31.24 13.67 40.03
N ASP A 323 32.28 14.33 40.32
CA ASP A 323 33.28 13.91 41.29
C ASP A 323 33.49 15.05 42.31
#